data_40d057e3f9ad3c7870713c48e0cd078f
#
_entry.id   40d057e3f9ad3c7870713c48e0cd078f
#
_cell.length_a   1.000
_cell.length_b   1.000
_cell.length_c   1.000
_cell.angle_alpha   90.00
_cell.angle_beta   90.00
_cell.angle_gamma   90.00
#
_symmetry.space_group_name_H-M   'P 1'
#
loop_
_entity.id
_entity.type
_entity.pdbx_description
1 polymer ?
#
loop_
_entity_poly.entity_id
_entity_poly.type
_entity_poly.pdbx_seq_one_letter_code
_entity_poly.pdbx_strand_id
1 'polypeptide(L)'
;MVIDSQQPARRLPRAQRREQILAAATEAFARSGFAATSLEDIAAEAGITRVILYRHFDSKTDLYQAVLDRMCGRLDTHVAEPVGGFTDASIDGLLEAAAESPAGFRLLFQHALREPEFSERIEKFRADITAAAYLQIAALVPDEGLARWAAQLAPTVAIEAVIAWLDAGQPDPARAAARIRQAVMGVIGAAVAPDADCSFPLPPETEGSPS
;
A
#
# COMPACT_ATOMS: atom_id res chain seq x y z
N MET A 1 -51.43 5.83 17.70
CA MET A 1 -51.05 6.80 16.65
C MET A 1 -49.57 7.09 16.83
N VAL A 2 -48.72 6.27 16.19
CA VAL A 2 -47.29 6.34 16.30
C VAL A 2 -46.82 7.32 15.21
N ILE A 3 -46.31 8.45 15.64
CA ILE A 3 -45.72 9.46 14.74
C ILE A 3 -44.30 8.98 14.40
N ASP A 4 -44.15 8.41 13.22
CA ASP A 4 -42.86 8.06 12.63
C ASP A 4 -42.08 9.36 12.36
N SER A 5 -41.19 9.70 13.28
CA SER A 5 -40.29 10.84 13.15
C SER A 5 -39.14 10.46 12.21
N GLN A 6 -39.39 10.46 10.91
CA GLN A 6 -38.31 10.49 9.92
C GLN A 6 -37.51 11.78 10.07
N GLN A 7 -36.42 11.72 10.84
CA GLN A 7 -35.44 12.79 10.84
C GLN A 7 -34.89 12.95 9.41
N PRO A 8 -34.93 14.15 8.80
CA PRO A 8 -34.37 14.36 7.48
C PRO A 8 -32.89 14.05 7.51
N ALA A 9 -32.47 13.12 6.65
CA ALA A 9 -31.07 12.72 6.51
C ALA A 9 -30.19 13.97 6.41
N ARG A 10 -29.42 14.24 7.46
CA ARG A 10 -28.57 15.44 7.59
C ARG A 10 -27.62 15.49 6.40
N ARG A 11 -27.75 16.51 5.57
CA ARG A 11 -26.87 16.71 4.41
C ARG A 11 -25.42 16.78 4.89
N LEU A 12 -24.61 15.81 4.50
CA LEU A 12 -23.19 15.83 4.82
C LEU A 12 -22.52 17.06 4.18
N PRO A 13 -21.57 17.71 4.89
CA PRO A 13 -20.71 18.73 4.30
C PRO A 13 -20.00 18.21 3.05
N ARG A 14 -19.68 19.12 2.09
CA ARG A 14 -19.07 18.72 0.80
C ARG A 14 -17.79 17.90 0.98
N ALA A 15 -16.93 18.27 1.92
CA ALA A 15 -15.69 17.55 2.21
C ALA A 15 -15.96 16.11 2.71
N GLN A 16 -16.88 15.95 3.66
CA GLN A 16 -17.24 14.62 4.18
C GLN A 16 -17.89 13.75 3.10
N ARG A 17 -18.71 14.34 2.21
CA ARG A 17 -19.28 13.62 1.08
C ARG A 17 -18.19 13.15 0.11
N ARG A 18 -17.19 14.00 -0.17
CA ARG A 18 -16.06 13.65 -1.01
C ARG A 18 -15.27 12.48 -0.44
N GLU A 19 -14.99 12.49 0.87
CA GLU A 19 -14.32 11.37 1.56
C GLU A 19 -15.14 10.07 1.52
N GLN A 20 -16.45 10.16 1.69
CA GLN A 20 -17.35 9.00 1.53
C GLN A 20 -17.24 8.38 0.12
N ILE A 21 -17.25 9.22 -0.92
CA ILE A 21 -17.10 8.74 -2.30
C ILE A 21 -15.74 8.12 -2.52
N LEU A 22 -14.67 8.75 -2.04
CA LEU A 22 -13.31 8.21 -2.17
C LEU A 22 -13.15 6.87 -1.45
N ALA A 23 -13.74 6.70 -0.27
CA ALA A 23 -13.71 5.43 0.45
C ALA A 23 -14.42 4.32 -0.34
N ALA A 24 -15.65 4.55 -0.81
CA ALA A 24 -16.40 3.59 -1.63
C ALA A 24 -15.67 3.28 -2.95
N ALA A 25 -15.10 4.30 -3.61
CA ALA A 25 -14.34 4.11 -4.83
C ALA A 25 -13.08 3.26 -4.60
N THR A 26 -12.38 3.45 -3.47
CA THR A 26 -11.21 2.66 -3.11
C THR A 26 -11.56 1.17 -3.02
N GLU A 27 -12.63 0.83 -2.32
CA GLU A 27 -13.10 -0.56 -2.19
C GLU A 27 -13.55 -1.15 -3.53
N ALA A 28 -14.32 -0.39 -4.32
CA ALA A 28 -14.79 -0.84 -5.62
C ALA A 28 -13.64 -1.10 -6.61
N PHE A 29 -12.69 -0.18 -6.70
CA PHE A 29 -11.53 -0.33 -7.58
C PHE A 29 -10.58 -1.44 -7.12
N ALA A 30 -10.36 -1.59 -5.82
CA ALA A 30 -9.52 -2.67 -5.29
C ALA A 30 -10.14 -4.06 -5.56
N ARG A 31 -11.46 -4.16 -5.52
CA ARG A 31 -12.19 -5.42 -5.75
C ARG A 31 -12.25 -5.81 -7.23
N SER A 32 -12.49 -4.85 -8.12
CA SER A 32 -12.84 -5.14 -9.51
C SER A 32 -11.85 -4.57 -10.54
N GLY A 33 -10.88 -3.74 -10.12
CA GLY A 33 -9.96 -3.02 -11.00
C GLY A 33 -10.60 -1.78 -11.62
N PHE A 34 -9.78 -0.94 -12.26
CA PHE A 34 -10.25 0.29 -12.91
C PHE A 34 -11.22 0.00 -14.06
N ALA A 35 -10.85 -0.92 -14.96
CA ALA A 35 -11.62 -1.18 -16.17
C ALA A 35 -13.05 -1.67 -15.88
N ALA A 36 -13.19 -2.64 -14.96
CA ALA A 36 -14.48 -3.29 -14.67
C ALA A 36 -15.38 -2.52 -13.71
N THR A 37 -14.88 -1.49 -13.01
CA THR A 37 -15.68 -0.70 -12.07
C THR A 37 -16.42 0.42 -12.81
N SER A 38 -17.71 0.58 -12.57
CA SER A 38 -18.52 1.70 -13.10
C SER A 38 -18.74 2.78 -12.04
N LEU A 39 -19.06 4.00 -12.47
CA LEU A 39 -19.46 5.08 -11.56
C LEU A 39 -20.81 4.82 -10.89
N GLU A 40 -21.65 4.01 -11.50
CA GLU A 40 -22.91 3.52 -10.95
C GLU A 40 -22.68 2.62 -9.73
N ASP A 41 -21.74 1.68 -9.85
CA ASP A 41 -21.37 0.75 -8.77
C ASP A 41 -20.82 1.54 -7.57
N ILE A 42 -19.93 2.52 -7.85
CA ILE A 42 -19.37 3.38 -6.81
C ILE A 42 -20.44 4.24 -6.14
N ALA A 43 -21.37 4.81 -6.91
CA ALA A 43 -22.46 5.60 -6.35
C ALA A 43 -23.39 4.76 -5.45
N ALA A 44 -23.70 3.53 -5.89
CA ALA A 44 -24.49 2.58 -5.10
C ALA A 44 -23.77 2.19 -3.80
N GLU A 45 -22.47 1.86 -3.86
CA GLU A 45 -21.65 1.51 -2.70
C GLU A 45 -21.51 2.70 -1.72
N ALA A 46 -21.38 3.92 -2.24
CA ALA A 46 -21.37 5.14 -1.43
C ALA A 46 -22.74 5.53 -0.88
N GLY A 47 -23.84 4.85 -1.26
CA GLY A 47 -25.20 5.18 -0.86
C GLY A 47 -25.66 6.55 -1.35
N ILE A 48 -25.23 6.97 -2.56
CA ILE A 48 -25.56 8.25 -3.18
C ILE A 48 -26.11 8.05 -4.59
N THR A 49 -26.68 9.12 -5.14
CA THR A 49 -27.08 9.12 -6.56
C THR A 49 -25.89 9.47 -7.46
N ARG A 50 -25.90 8.99 -8.70
CA ARG A 50 -24.95 9.35 -9.75
C ARG A 50 -24.80 10.87 -9.92
N VAL A 51 -25.89 11.62 -9.80
CA VAL A 51 -25.86 13.10 -9.88
C VAL A 51 -25.01 13.71 -8.78
N ILE A 52 -25.06 13.15 -7.57
CA ILE A 52 -24.21 13.60 -6.45
C ILE A 52 -22.74 13.28 -6.74
N LEU A 53 -22.44 12.10 -7.28
CA LEU A 53 -21.09 11.71 -7.64
C LEU A 53 -20.48 12.68 -8.66
N TYR A 54 -21.20 12.99 -9.76
CA TYR A 54 -20.73 13.91 -10.80
C TYR A 54 -20.57 15.37 -10.33
N ARG A 55 -21.14 15.76 -9.19
CA ARG A 55 -20.85 17.07 -8.56
C ARG A 55 -19.49 17.14 -7.88
N HIS A 56 -18.84 15.99 -7.68
CA HIS A 56 -17.55 15.88 -6.99
C HIS A 56 -16.41 15.44 -7.91
N PHE A 57 -16.74 14.67 -8.96
CA PHE A 57 -15.76 14.08 -9.88
C PHE A 57 -16.31 14.11 -11.30
N ASP A 58 -15.50 14.60 -12.23
CA ASP A 58 -15.91 14.82 -13.63
C ASP A 58 -15.93 13.52 -14.43
N SER A 59 -15.09 12.55 -14.05
CA SER A 59 -14.94 11.26 -14.74
C SER A 59 -14.53 10.14 -13.80
N LYS A 60 -14.55 8.89 -14.30
CA LYS A 60 -13.99 7.73 -13.59
C LYS A 60 -12.49 7.88 -13.41
N THR A 61 -11.80 8.41 -14.41
CA THR A 61 -10.36 8.69 -14.37
C THR A 61 -10.02 9.72 -13.28
N ASP A 62 -10.76 10.84 -13.20
CA ASP A 62 -10.59 11.85 -12.16
C ASP A 62 -10.81 11.27 -10.75
N LEU A 63 -11.84 10.45 -10.58
CA LEU A 63 -12.10 9.76 -9.32
C LEU A 63 -10.97 8.78 -8.96
N TYR A 64 -10.47 7.99 -9.91
CA TYR A 64 -9.38 7.05 -9.69
C TYR A 64 -8.08 7.76 -9.32
N GLN A 65 -7.74 8.85 -10.03
CA GLN A 65 -6.60 9.70 -9.70
C GLN A 65 -6.70 10.24 -8.27
N ALA A 66 -7.89 10.74 -7.90
CA ALA A 66 -8.13 11.25 -6.55
C ALA A 66 -8.01 10.15 -5.46
N VAL A 67 -8.37 8.90 -5.77
CA VAL A 67 -8.14 7.75 -4.88
C VAL A 67 -6.64 7.50 -4.73
N LEU A 68 -5.87 7.46 -5.81
CA LEU A 68 -4.41 7.28 -5.76
C LEU A 68 -3.74 8.42 -5.01
N ASP A 69 -4.15 9.68 -5.25
CA ASP A 69 -3.63 10.85 -4.52
C ASP A 69 -3.85 10.76 -3.03
N ARG A 70 -5.05 10.34 -2.63
CA ARG A 70 -5.39 10.13 -1.22
C ARG A 70 -4.52 9.05 -0.57
N MET A 71 -4.23 7.96 -1.29
CA MET A 71 -3.37 6.89 -0.78
C MET A 71 -1.91 7.31 -0.69
N CYS A 72 -1.37 7.98 -1.72
CA CYS A 72 -0.03 8.55 -1.66
C CYS A 72 0.11 9.55 -0.51
N GLY A 73 -0.84 10.48 -0.35
CA GLY A 73 -0.82 11.46 0.74
C GLY A 73 -0.91 10.83 2.14
N ARG A 74 -1.61 9.72 2.30
CA ARG A 74 -1.60 8.95 3.55
C ARG A 74 -0.24 8.32 3.81
N LEU A 75 0.36 7.69 2.80
CA LEU A 75 1.71 7.14 2.92
C LEU A 75 2.72 8.23 3.27
N ASP A 76 2.65 9.38 2.60
CA ASP A 76 3.52 10.52 2.92
C ASP A 76 3.37 10.96 4.38
N THR A 77 2.16 10.95 4.91
CA THR A 77 1.89 11.33 6.31
C THR A 77 2.45 10.32 7.31
N HIS A 78 2.39 9.02 7.00
CA HIS A 78 2.82 7.95 7.90
C HIS A 78 4.31 7.60 7.75
N VAL A 79 4.87 7.77 6.54
CA VAL A 79 6.24 7.32 6.19
C VAL A 79 7.24 8.48 6.16
N ALA A 80 6.77 9.73 5.98
CA ALA A 80 7.63 10.89 5.85
C ALA A 80 8.32 11.24 7.18
N GLU A 81 9.61 10.97 7.25
CA GLU A 81 10.48 11.52 8.27
C GLU A 81 10.94 12.95 7.88
N PRO A 82 11.05 13.89 8.86
CA PRO A 82 11.49 15.26 8.57
C PRO A 82 12.89 15.37 7.94
N VAL A 83 13.68 14.31 7.94
CA VAL A 83 15.08 14.26 7.51
C VAL A 83 15.29 13.34 6.29
N GLY A 84 14.26 13.06 5.53
CA GLY A 84 14.32 12.40 4.21
C GLY A 84 15.08 11.07 4.21
N GLY A 85 14.35 9.96 4.33
CA GLY A 85 14.92 8.64 4.18
C GLY A 85 14.00 7.51 4.62
N PHE A 86 14.37 6.28 4.29
CA PHE A 86 13.65 5.08 4.71
C PHE A 86 14.21 4.61 6.05
N THR A 87 13.49 4.88 7.15
CA THR A 87 13.91 4.54 8.53
C THR A 87 13.11 3.36 9.10
N ASP A 88 13.46 2.96 10.31
CA ASP A 88 12.67 1.98 11.08
C ASP A 88 11.21 2.42 11.23
N ALA A 89 10.96 3.72 11.43
CA ALA A 89 9.61 4.30 11.52
C ALA A 89 8.84 4.23 10.21
N SER A 90 9.52 4.16 9.06
CA SER A 90 8.88 3.99 7.75
C SER A 90 8.13 2.66 7.63
N ILE A 91 8.63 1.60 8.28
CA ILE A 91 7.97 0.29 8.29
C ILE A 91 6.72 0.32 9.17
N ASP A 92 6.80 0.98 10.32
CA ASP A 92 5.64 1.19 11.19
C ASP A 92 4.56 1.99 10.44
N GLY A 93 4.95 3.08 9.76
CA GLY A 93 4.07 3.89 8.94
C GLY A 93 3.43 3.14 7.75
N LEU A 94 4.18 2.24 7.09
CA LEU A 94 3.63 1.38 6.04
C LEU A 94 2.55 0.44 6.60
N LEU A 95 2.79 -0.16 7.76
CA LEU A 95 1.84 -1.04 8.42
C LEU A 95 0.59 -0.28 8.88
N GLU A 96 0.75 0.92 9.45
CA GLU A 96 -0.37 1.77 9.84
C GLU A 96 -1.21 2.17 8.64
N ALA A 97 -0.60 2.65 7.56
CA ALA A 97 -1.31 2.98 6.32
C ALA A 97 -2.05 1.78 5.71
N ALA A 98 -1.43 0.60 5.75
CA ALA A 98 -2.02 -0.65 5.28
C ALA A 98 -3.17 -1.12 6.17
N ALA A 99 -3.06 -0.97 7.49
CA ALA A 99 -4.12 -1.33 8.44
C ALA A 99 -5.32 -0.38 8.33
N GLU A 100 -5.09 0.92 8.12
CA GLU A 100 -6.16 1.90 7.92
C GLU A 100 -6.94 1.69 6.62
N SER A 101 -6.29 1.27 5.55
CA SER A 101 -6.91 1.05 4.24
C SER A 101 -6.26 -0.10 3.48
N PRO A 102 -6.55 -1.36 3.87
CA PRO A 102 -5.98 -2.54 3.20
C PRO A 102 -6.28 -2.58 1.70
N ALA A 103 -7.50 -2.22 1.31
CA ALA A 103 -7.91 -2.15 -0.09
C ALA A 103 -7.13 -1.07 -0.86
N GLY A 104 -6.97 0.12 -0.26
CA GLY A 104 -6.21 1.21 -0.87
C GLY A 104 -4.72 0.89 -1.00
N PHE A 105 -4.14 0.22 -0.02
CA PHE A 105 -2.74 -0.21 -0.07
C PHE A 105 -2.50 -1.21 -1.22
N ARG A 106 -3.36 -2.24 -1.36
CA ARG A 106 -3.31 -3.17 -2.49
C ARG A 106 -3.56 -2.47 -3.83
N LEU A 107 -4.52 -1.55 -3.87
CA LEU A 107 -4.83 -0.80 -5.08
C LEU A 107 -3.58 -0.05 -5.58
N LEU A 108 -2.88 0.65 -4.70
CA LEU A 108 -1.70 1.43 -5.05
C LEU A 108 -0.55 0.54 -5.52
N PHE A 109 -0.23 -0.52 -4.79
CA PHE A 109 0.99 -1.30 -5.03
C PHE A 109 0.82 -2.52 -5.94
N GLN A 110 -0.39 -3.06 -6.09
CA GLN A 110 -0.65 -4.25 -6.93
C GLN A 110 -1.44 -3.94 -8.20
N HIS A 111 -2.42 -3.01 -8.15
CA HIS A 111 -3.34 -2.80 -9.24
C HIS A 111 -2.96 -1.61 -10.13
N ALA A 112 -2.59 -0.47 -9.54
CA ALA A 112 -2.38 0.76 -10.28
C ALA A 112 -1.24 0.69 -11.32
N LEU A 113 -0.21 -0.13 -11.08
CA LEU A 113 0.87 -0.38 -12.05
C LEU A 113 0.41 -1.10 -13.33
N ARG A 114 -0.71 -1.82 -13.27
CA ARG A 114 -1.26 -2.58 -14.41
C ARG A 114 -2.16 -1.72 -15.29
N GLU A 115 -2.46 -0.50 -14.87
CA GLU A 115 -3.32 0.43 -15.58
C GLU A 115 -2.44 1.42 -16.34
N PRO A 116 -2.33 1.31 -17.69
CA PRO A 116 -1.39 2.11 -18.48
C PRO A 116 -1.57 3.62 -18.34
N GLU A 117 -2.82 4.06 -18.08
CA GLU A 117 -3.19 5.48 -17.90
C GLU A 117 -2.56 6.10 -16.65
N PHE A 118 -2.17 5.27 -15.66
CA PHE A 118 -1.65 5.72 -14.37
C PHE A 118 -0.22 5.24 -14.10
N SER A 119 0.38 4.46 -15.00
CA SER A 119 1.69 3.83 -14.81
C SER A 119 2.80 4.86 -14.55
N GLU A 120 2.87 5.92 -15.35
CA GLU A 120 3.90 6.98 -15.22
C GLU A 120 3.92 7.60 -13.81
N ARG A 121 2.74 7.85 -13.25
CA ARG A 121 2.61 8.41 -11.91
C ARG A 121 3.12 7.45 -10.84
N ILE A 122 2.75 6.18 -10.95
CA ILE A 122 3.15 5.16 -9.98
C ILE A 122 4.63 4.83 -10.11
N GLU A 123 5.17 4.82 -11.33
CA GLU A 123 6.60 4.66 -11.58
C GLU A 123 7.40 5.79 -10.95
N LYS A 124 6.93 7.05 -11.08
CA LYS A 124 7.54 8.19 -10.40
C LYS A 124 7.52 8.02 -8.88
N PHE A 125 6.37 7.67 -8.31
CA PHE A 125 6.25 7.45 -6.87
C PHE A 125 7.21 6.35 -6.37
N ARG A 126 7.35 5.25 -7.10
CA ARG A 126 8.32 4.18 -6.79
C ARG A 126 9.77 4.66 -6.92
N ALA A 127 10.06 5.46 -7.94
CA ALA A 127 11.39 6.04 -8.13
C ALA A 127 11.77 6.95 -6.96
N ASP A 128 10.85 7.77 -6.47
CA ASP A 128 11.05 8.65 -5.32
C ASP A 128 11.35 7.85 -4.04
N ILE A 129 10.61 6.76 -3.80
CA ILE A 129 10.88 5.82 -2.68
C ILE A 129 12.27 5.19 -2.82
N THR A 130 12.63 4.71 -4.01
CA THR A 130 13.94 4.10 -4.28
C THR A 130 15.08 5.10 -4.09
N ALA A 131 14.91 6.34 -4.54
CA ALA A 131 15.90 7.39 -4.34
C ALA A 131 16.10 7.73 -2.86
N ALA A 132 15.02 7.81 -2.08
CA ALA A 132 15.08 8.03 -0.64
C ALA A 132 15.82 6.87 0.08
N ALA A 133 15.51 5.62 -0.29
CA ALA A 133 16.21 4.45 0.25
C ALA A 133 17.71 4.45 -0.12
N TYR A 134 18.05 4.84 -1.36
CA TYR A 134 19.44 4.89 -1.81
C TYR A 134 20.31 5.84 -0.98
N LEU A 135 19.80 7.02 -0.62
CA LEU A 135 20.54 7.99 0.18
C LEU A 135 21.03 7.41 1.52
N GLN A 136 20.27 6.51 2.12
CA GLN A 136 20.65 5.88 3.38
C GLN A 136 21.49 4.61 3.19
N ILE A 137 21.12 3.78 2.22
CA ILE A 137 21.80 2.51 1.98
C ILE A 137 23.22 2.77 1.45
N ALA A 138 23.43 3.79 0.63
CA ALA A 138 24.74 4.17 0.12
C ALA A 138 25.74 4.59 1.23
N ALA A 139 25.24 5.02 2.39
CA ALA A 139 26.08 5.29 3.55
C ALA A 139 26.57 4.00 4.27
N LEU A 140 25.88 2.88 4.05
CA LEU A 140 26.14 1.58 4.70
C LEU A 140 26.85 0.61 3.75
N VAL A 141 26.60 0.71 2.44
CA VAL A 141 27.08 -0.20 1.39
C VAL A 141 28.10 0.54 0.51
N PRO A 142 29.41 0.25 0.64
CA PRO A 142 30.45 0.98 -0.09
C PRO A 142 30.43 0.75 -1.62
N ASP A 143 30.00 -0.44 -2.06
CA ASP A 143 29.87 -0.73 -3.50
C ASP A 143 28.60 -0.07 -4.05
N GLU A 144 28.78 0.81 -5.04
CA GLU A 144 27.68 1.59 -5.62
C GLU A 144 26.64 0.70 -6.34
N GLY A 145 27.07 -0.39 -6.97
CA GLY A 145 26.19 -1.33 -7.68
C GLY A 145 25.32 -2.08 -6.68
N LEU A 146 25.91 -2.60 -5.59
CA LEU A 146 25.20 -3.27 -4.51
C LEU A 146 24.29 -2.30 -3.74
N ALA A 147 24.72 -1.06 -3.52
CA ALA A 147 23.89 -0.03 -2.91
C ALA A 147 22.62 0.26 -3.74
N ARG A 148 22.75 0.40 -5.06
CA ARG A 148 21.61 0.58 -5.98
C ARG A 148 20.70 -0.64 -6.00
N TRP A 149 21.25 -1.84 -6.04
CA TRP A 149 20.49 -3.09 -5.98
C TRP A 149 19.69 -3.18 -4.67
N ALA A 150 20.32 -2.95 -3.53
CA ALA A 150 19.65 -2.99 -2.23
C ALA A 150 18.57 -1.89 -2.10
N ALA A 151 18.83 -0.69 -2.63
CA ALA A 151 17.89 0.43 -2.63
C ALA A 151 16.62 0.15 -3.46
N GLN A 152 16.71 -0.65 -4.51
CA GLN A 152 15.55 -1.13 -5.25
C GLN A 152 14.80 -2.25 -4.52
N LEU A 153 15.56 -3.18 -3.93
CA LEU A 153 14.97 -4.38 -3.35
C LEU A 153 14.36 -4.14 -1.96
N ALA A 154 15.01 -3.36 -1.11
CA ALA A 154 14.58 -3.16 0.27
C ALA A 154 13.14 -2.58 0.40
N PRO A 155 12.76 -1.50 -0.31
CA PRO A 155 11.38 -1.01 -0.30
C PRO A 155 10.39 -2.02 -0.91
N THR A 156 10.79 -2.76 -1.95
CA THR A 156 9.97 -3.79 -2.56
C THR A 156 9.66 -4.90 -1.55
N VAL A 157 10.68 -5.40 -0.84
CA VAL A 157 10.50 -6.41 0.22
C VAL A 157 9.60 -5.89 1.34
N ALA A 158 9.75 -4.64 1.75
CA ALA A 158 8.88 -4.04 2.77
C ALA A 158 7.41 -4.03 2.33
N ILE A 159 7.13 -3.53 1.13
CA ILE A 159 5.77 -3.42 0.58
C ILE A 159 5.14 -4.82 0.41
N GLU A 160 5.85 -5.75 -0.21
CA GLU A 160 5.35 -7.12 -0.44
C GLU A 160 5.17 -7.88 0.87
N ALA A 161 6.03 -7.66 1.88
CA ALA A 161 5.87 -8.26 3.19
C ALA A 161 4.61 -7.72 3.93
N VAL A 162 4.29 -6.43 3.78
CA VAL A 162 3.05 -5.86 4.31
C VAL A 162 1.83 -6.45 3.60
N ILE A 163 1.87 -6.59 2.27
CA ILE A 163 0.79 -7.20 1.49
C ILE A 163 0.58 -8.66 1.91
N ALA A 164 1.66 -9.44 2.00
CA ALA A 164 1.61 -10.83 2.44
C ALA A 164 1.05 -10.95 3.88
N TRP A 165 1.39 -10.02 4.77
CA TRP A 165 0.85 -9.97 6.12
C TRP A 165 -0.66 -9.68 6.13
N LEU A 166 -1.14 -8.75 5.29
CA LEU A 166 -2.57 -8.48 5.11
C LEU A 166 -3.32 -9.72 4.57
N ASP A 167 -2.73 -10.41 3.58
CA ASP A 167 -3.33 -11.59 2.94
C ASP A 167 -3.39 -12.79 3.88
N ALA A 168 -2.43 -12.89 4.80
CA ALA A 168 -2.41 -13.91 5.84
C ALA A 168 -3.37 -13.63 7.02
N GLY A 169 -4.16 -12.55 6.95
CA GLY A 169 -5.09 -12.16 8.01
C GLY A 169 -4.42 -11.47 9.20
N GLN A 170 -3.31 -10.78 8.95
CA GLN A 170 -2.60 -9.95 9.93
C GLN A 170 -2.07 -10.73 11.15
N PRO A 171 -1.30 -11.81 10.94
CA PRO A 171 -0.78 -12.61 12.06
C PRO A 171 0.17 -11.81 12.95
N ASP A 172 0.07 -12.00 14.26
CA ASP A 172 0.94 -11.40 15.28
C ASP A 172 1.20 -9.89 15.06
N PRO A 173 0.17 -9.03 15.12
CA PRO A 173 0.28 -7.61 14.75
C PRO A 173 1.33 -6.88 15.59
N ALA A 174 1.51 -7.26 16.86
CA ALA A 174 2.48 -6.65 17.77
C ALA A 174 3.93 -6.83 17.33
N ARG A 175 4.23 -7.85 16.50
CA ARG A 175 5.58 -8.14 16.00
C ARG A 175 5.74 -7.98 14.49
N ALA A 176 4.69 -7.60 13.78
CA ALA A 176 4.71 -7.47 12.33
C ALA A 176 5.83 -6.53 11.85
N ALA A 177 5.94 -5.34 12.42
CA ALA A 177 6.98 -4.37 12.10
C ALA A 177 8.40 -4.96 12.29
N ALA A 178 8.64 -5.61 13.43
CA ALA A 178 9.94 -6.21 13.70
C ALA A 178 10.32 -7.30 12.70
N ARG A 179 9.35 -8.14 12.28
CA ARG A 179 9.57 -9.21 11.29
C ARG A 179 9.86 -8.64 9.91
N ILE A 180 9.11 -7.63 9.47
CA ILE A 180 9.32 -6.97 8.18
C ILE A 180 10.67 -6.25 8.18
N ARG A 181 11.01 -5.55 9.27
CA ARG A 181 12.30 -4.89 9.44
C ARG A 181 13.45 -5.87 9.32
N GLN A 182 13.34 -7.05 9.95
CA GLN A 182 14.34 -8.11 9.84
C GLN A 182 14.53 -8.58 8.39
N ALA A 183 13.46 -8.74 7.61
CA ALA A 183 13.55 -9.10 6.20
C ALA A 183 14.24 -8.01 5.36
N VAL A 184 13.90 -6.74 5.58
CA VAL A 184 14.53 -5.58 4.92
C VAL A 184 16.01 -5.49 5.28
N MET A 185 16.36 -5.65 6.56
CA MET A 185 17.75 -5.66 7.01
C MET A 185 18.56 -6.83 6.44
N GLY A 186 17.91 -7.97 6.16
CA GLY A 186 18.50 -9.09 5.43
C GLY A 186 18.96 -8.71 4.02
N VAL A 187 18.16 -7.89 3.30
CA VAL A 187 18.55 -7.36 1.98
C VAL A 187 19.79 -6.47 2.08
N ILE A 188 19.82 -5.56 3.05
CA ILE A 188 20.94 -4.64 3.25
C ILE A 188 22.18 -5.44 3.68
N GLY A 189 22.01 -6.41 4.60
CA GLY A 189 23.08 -7.29 5.04
C GLY A 189 23.71 -8.08 3.90
N ALA A 190 22.92 -8.59 2.97
CA ALA A 190 23.40 -9.29 1.78
C ALA A 190 24.23 -8.39 0.83
N ALA A 191 23.97 -7.07 0.83
CA ALA A 191 24.76 -6.11 0.07
C ALA A 191 26.07 -5.71 0.75
N VAL A 192 26.16 -5.86 2.09
CA VAL A 192 27.36 -5.50 2.87
C VAL A 192 28.33 -6.67 2.99
N ALA A 193 27.81 -7.90 3.15
CA ALA A 193 28.61 -9.11 3.44
C ALA A 193 28.27 -10.22 2.43
N PRO A 194 29.03 -10.33 1.32
CA PRO A 194 28.74 -11.30 0.25
C PRO A 194 28.97 -12.77 0.64
N ASP A 195 29.68 -13.05 1.73
CA ASP A 195 30.16 -14.41 2.09
C ASP A 195 29.36 -15.08 3.24
N ALA A 196 28.18 -14.59 3.61
CA ALA A 196 27.35 -15.31 4.55
C ALA A 196 26.80 -16.58 3.87
N ASP A 197 27.16 -17.76 4.43
CA ASP A 197 26.62 -19.05 3.98
C ASP A 197 25.10 -19.10 4.20
N CYS A 198 24.36 -18.74 3.16
CA CYS A 198 22.91 -18.70 3.13
C CYS A 198 22.35 -20.01 2.54
N SER A 199 22.75 -21.15 3.09
CA SER A 199 22.15 -22.44 2.75
C SER A 199 20.71 -22.50 3.22
N PHE A 200 19.77 -22.79 2.33
CA PHE A 200 18.39 -23.08 2.72
C PHE A 200 18.39 -24.34 3.60
N PRO A 201 17.76 -24.32 4.79
CA PRO A 201 17.61 -25.53 5.58
C PRO A 201 16.78 -26.53 4.77
N LEU A 202 17.35 -27.69 4.50
CA LEU A 202 16.63 -28.80 3.89
C LEU A 202 15.51 -29.25 4.86
N PRO A 203 14.31 -29.57 4.34
CA PRO A 203 13.28 -30.17 5.17
C PRO A 203 13.83 -31.48 5.79
N PRO A 204 13.45 -31.80 7.04
CA PRO A 204 13.87 -33.05 7.66
C PRO A 204 13.47 -34.22 6.73
N GLU A 205 14.42 -35.11 6.46
CA GLU A 205 14.15 -36.34 5.72
C GLU A 205 13.02 -37.08 6.44
N THR A 206 11.91 -37.28 5.74
CA THR A 206 10.83 -38.13 6.25
C THR A 206 11.43 -39.55 6.33
N GLU A 207 11.81 -39.99 7.53
CA GLU A 207 12.17 -41.37 7.75
C GLU A 207 11.08 -42.27 7.22
N GLY A 208 11.43 -43.02 6.17
CA GLY A 208 10.53 -43.97 5.57
C GLY A 208 10.02 -44.95 6.59
N SER A 209 8.69 -45.06 6.74
CA SER A 209 8.06 -46.12 7.52
C SER A 209 8.56 -47.47 7.02
N PRO A 210 9.15 -48.30 7.85
CA PRO A 210 9.44 -49.67 7.49
C PRO A 210 8.12 -50.46 7.33
N SER A 211 8.03 -51.17 6.21
CA SER A 211 6.93 -52.08 5.84
C SER A 211 6.81 -53.26 6.82
#